data_3008b5307ac7304459e09a8539805fff
#
_entry.id   3008b5307ac7304459e09a8539805fff
#
_cell.length_a   1.000
_cell.length_b   1.000
_cell.length_c   1.000
_cell.angle_alpha   90.00
_cell.angle_beta   90.00
_cell.angle_gamma   90.00
#
_symmetry.space_group_name_H-M   'P 1'
#
loop_
_entity.id
_entity.type
_entity.pdbx_description
1 polymer ?
#
loop_
_entity_poly.entity_id
_entity_poly.type
_entity_poly.pdbx_seq_one_letter_code
_entity_poly.pdbx_strand_id
1 'polypeptide(L)'
;KIMLTKTDDEHGLTMPQILHELEQYGITAERKSIYADFEDMTDKLGIEIIKEQEGRETYYHVGAREFELAEIKLLIDAIQSSKFITQTKSRELITKIKGLVSEHQAKQLQRQVYINDRVKTMNESVYYNVDDIHTAINQNKKIRFQYYKWNIRKELVPRHNGAWYVVSPWALTWNDENYYMVAYE
;
A
#
# COMPACT_ATOMS: atom_id res chain seq x y z
N LYS A 1 0.85 7.33 17.01
CA LYS A 1 0.09 7.64 15.78
C LYS A 1 0.24 9.12 15.40
N ILE A 2 -0.03 10.09 16.32
CA ILE A 2 0.06 11.55 16.04
C ILE A 2 1.39 11.88 15.40
N MET A 3 2.51 11.54 16.04
CA MET A 3 3.85 11.83 15.54
C MET A 3 4.07 11.31 14.12
N LEU A 4 3.75 10.03 13.85
CA LEU A 4 3.88 9.43 12.53
C LEU A 4 3.01 10.10 11.45
N THR A 5 1.86 10.65 11.83
CA THR A 5 0.91 11.25 10.89
C THR A 5 1.18 12.72 10.65
N LYS A 6 1.52 13.47 11.69
CA LYS A 6 1.58 14.95 11.68
C LYS A 6 2.98 15.50 11.48
N THR A 7 4.04 14.67 11.64
CA THR A 7 5.41 15.16 11.56
C THR A 7 6.23 14.43 10.51
N ASP A 8 7.25 15.06 9.99
CA ASP A 8 8.31 14.53 9.11
C ASP A 8 9.56 15.44 9.28
N ASP A 9 10.59 15.19 8.46
CA ASP A 9 11.88 15.92 8.53
C ASP A 9 11.75 17.43 8.31
N GLU A 10 10.67 17.90 7.69
CA GLU A 10 10.41 19.32 7.41
C GLU A 10 9.32 19.92 8.33
N HIS A 11 8.56 19.07 9.03
CA HIS A 11 7.40 19.47 9.81
C HIS A 11 7.43 18.86 11.21
N GLY A 12 7.84 19.64 12.18
CA GLY A 12 7.78 19.28 13.59
C GLY A 12 6.54 19.84 14.31
N LEU A 13 6.22 19.26 15.46
CA LEU A 13 5.22 19.78 16.39
C LEU A 13 5.88 20.26 17.66
N THR A 14 5.43 21.40 18.20
CA THR A 14 5.80 21.84 19.54
C THR A 14 5.06 21.04 20.62
N MET A 15 5.57 21.02 21.84
CA MET A 15 4.91 20.31 22.95
C MET A 15 3.46 20.76 23.17
N PRO A 16 3.11 22.06 23.14
CA PRO A 16 1.72 22.49 23.21
C PRO A 16 0.84 21.93 22.08
N GLN A 17 1.36 21.85 20.84
CA GLN A 17 0.64 21.28 19.71
C GLN A 17 0.43 19.78 19.88
N ILE A 18 1.41 19.03 20.39
CA ILE A 18 1.27 17.61 20.67
C ILE A 18 0.17 17.36 21.71
N LEU A 19 0.16 18.14 22.79
CA LEU A 19 -0.87 18.06 23.82
C LEU A 19 -2.25 18.38 23.24
N HIS A 20 -2.35 19.42 22.42
CA HIS A 20 -3.60 19.77 21.75
C HIS A 20 -4.10 18.65 20.81
N GLU A 21 -3.21 18.03 20.04
CA GLU A 21 -3.57 16.89 19.18
C GLU A 21 -4.06 15.69 20.02
N LEU A 22 -3.48 15.43 21.19
CA LEU A 22 -3.95 14.37 22.09
C LEU A 22 -5.34 14.67 22.64
N GLU A 23 -5.64 15.94 22.97
CA GLU A 23 -6.97 16.37 23.42
C GLU A 23 -8.06 16.09 22.36
N GLN A 24 -7.74 16.19 21.06
CA GLN A 24 -8.67 15.84 19.98
C GLN A 24 -9.08 14.36 20.01
N TYR A 25 -8.25 13.50 20.59
CA TYR A 25 -8.55 12.07 20.82
C TYR A 25 -9.12 11.79 22.22
N GLY A 26 -9.44 12.83 23.01
CA GLY A 26 -9.94 12.69 24.37
C GLY A 26 -8.87 12.27 25.38
N ILE A 27 -7.59 12.45 25.06
CA ILE A 27 -6.47 12.07 25.89
C ILE A 27 -5.90 13.32 26.55
N THR A 28 -5.94 13.38 27.89
CA THR A 28 -5.26 14.43 28.67
C THR A 28 -3.91 13.91 29.15
N ALA A 29 -2.85 14.62 28.83
CA ALA A 29 -1.50 14.23 29.20
C ALA A 29 -0.69 15.42 29.72
N GLU A 30 0.30 15.14 30.55
CA GLU A 30 1.26 16.13 31.01
C GLU A 30 2.57 16.05 30.19
N ARG A 31 3.31 17.16 30.11
CA ARG A 31 4.60 17.20 29.40
C ARG A 31 5.55 16.09 29.83
N LYS A 32 5.59 15.76 31.11
CA LYS A 32 6.50 14.76 31.67
C LYS A 32 6.16 13.35 31.14
N SER A 33 4.87 13.03 31.00
CA SER A 33 4.46 11.76 30.44
C SER A 33 4.79 11.63 28.95
N ILE A 34 4.67 12.72 28.19
CA ILE A 34 5.04 12.73 26.77
C ILE A 34 6.53 12.43 26.55
N TYR A 35 7.40 12.93 27.40
CA TYR A 35 8.83 12.59 27.28
C TYR A 35 9.09 11.12 27.55
N ALA A 36 8.43 10.52 28.54
CA ALA A 36 8.51 9.09 28.77
C ALA A 36 7.93 8.28 27.60
N ASP A 37 6.83 8.74 27.01
CA ASP A 37 6.26 8.14 25.81
C ASP A 37 7.23 8.22 24.62
N PHE A 38 7.99 9.28 24.46
CA PHE A 38 9.01 9.40 23.41
C PHE A 38 10.15 8.39 23.59
N GLU A 39 10.62 8.21 24.83
CA GLU A 39 11.61 7.18 25.16
C GLU A 39 11.04 5.78 24.85
N ASP A 40 9.82 5.51 25.28
CA ASP A 40 9.13 4.25 25.00
C ASP A 40 8.91 4.01 23.49
N MET A 41 8.63 5.05 22.72
CA MET A 41 8.50 4.96 21.26
C MET A 41 9.82 4.55 20.61
N THR A 42 10.93 5.11 21.08
CA THR A 42 12.26 4.75 20.59
C THR A 42 12.64 3.33 21.01
N ASP A 43 12.52 3.02 22.29
CA ASP A 43 13.03 1.76 22.84
C ASP A 43 12.17 0.54 22.49
N LYS A 44 10.84 0.70 22.46
CA LYS A 44 9.90 -0.42 22.26
C LYS A 44 9.39 -0.53 20.83
N LEU A 45 9.30 0.58 20.10
CA LEU A 45 8.71 0.63 18.76
C LEU A 45 9.73 0.96 17.67
N GLY A 46 10.98 1.30 18.02
CA GLY A 46 12.00 1.70 17.06
C GLY A 46 11.67 3.03 16.32
N ILE A 47 10.79 3.86 16.91
CA ILE A 47 10.39 5.15 16.33
C ILE A 47 11.18 6.24 17.03
N GLU A 48 12.24 6.70 16.40
CA GLU A 48 13.07 7.77 16.92
C GLU A 48 12.33 9.12 16.84
N ILE A 49 12.30 9.85 17.95
CA ILE A 49 11.79 11.23 18.02
C ILE A 49 12.95 12.19 18.10
N ILE A 50 13.11 12.97 17.05
CA ILE A 50 14.13 14.02 16.98
C ILE A 50 13.58 15.29 17.60
N LYS A 51 14.46 15.97 18.36
CA LYS A 51 14.17 17.25 18.98
C LYS A 51 15.04 18.31 18.32
N GLU A 52 14.40 19.29 17.70
CA GLU A 52 15.06 20.43 17.10
C GLU A 52 14.65 21.73 17.75
N GLN A 53 15.58 22.66 17.84
CA GLN A 53 15.32 24.00 18.41
C GLN A 53 15.39 25.03 17.29
N GLU A 54 14.30 25.74 17.09
CA GLU A 54 14.21 26.86 16.15
C GLU A 54 13.86 28.13 16.94
N GLY A 55 14.85 29.01 17.09
CA GLY A 55 14.72 30.21 17.90
C GLY A 55 14.43 29.90 19.37
N ARG A 56 13.25 30.26 19.87
CA ARG A 56 12.79 30.01 21.24
C ARG A 56 11.89 28.77 21.38
N GLU A 57 11.50 28.17 20.26
CA GLU A 57 10.60 27.03 20.24
C GLU A 57 11.38 25.73 20.04
N THR A 58 10.82 24.67 20.58
CA THR A 58 11.35 23.32 20.42
C THR A 58 10.32 22.50 19.67
N TYR A 59 10.74 21.92 18.57
CA TYR A 59 9.94 21.05 17.71
C TYR A 59 10.36 19.58 17.88
N TYR A 60 9.41 18.71 17.75
CA TYR A 60 9.60 17.28 17.83
C TYR A 60 9.04 16.66 16.54
N HIS A 61 9.80 15.80 15.90
CA HIS A 61 9.38 15.08 14.72
C HIS A 61 9.92 13.65 14.72
N VAL A 62 9.30 12.80 13.93
CA VAL A 62 9.81 11.45 13.70
C VAL A 62 11.06 11.54 12.83
N GLY A 63 12.15 10.90 13.25
CA GLY A 63 13.38 10.78 12.49
C GLY A 63 13.25 9.84 11.31
N ALA A 64 14.06 8.80 11.26
CA ALA A 64 14.02 7.82 10.17
C ALA A 64 12.65 7.12 10.08
N ARG A 65 12.11 7.06 8.89
CA ARG A 65 10.93 6.25 8.54
C ARG A 65 11.38 4.97 7.87
N GLU A 66 10.51 3.94 7.91
CA GLU A 66 10.75 2.68 7.22
C GLU A 66 10.89 2.86 5.70
N PHE A 67 10.15 3.83 5.14
CA PHE A 67 10.20 4.19 3.71
C PHE A 67 10.52 5.66 3.53
N GLU A 68 11.43 5.93 2.62
CA GLU A 68 11.69 7.29 2.12
C GLU A 68 10.57 7.75 1.18
N LEU A 69 10.35 9.07 1.11
CA LEU A 69 9.35 9.65 0.21
C LEU A 69 9.58 9.26 -1.27
N ALA A 70 10.84 9.12 -1.68
CA ALA A 70 11.20 8.71 -3.03
C ALA A 70 10.77 7.27 -3.33
N GLU A 71 10.91 6.35 -2.36
CA GLU A 71 10.49 4.96 -2.48
C GLU A 71 8.96 4.87 -2.57
N ILE A 72 8.24 5.63 -1.75
CA ILE A 72 6.77 5.72 -1.82
C ILE A 72 6.31 6.24 -3.18
N LYS A 73 7.00 7.22 -3.78
CA LYS A 73 6.71 7.70 -5.14
C LYS A 73 6.84 6.58 -6.16
N LEU A 74 7.93 5.82 -6.12
CA LEU A 74 8.16 4.68 -7.02
C LEU A 74 7.08 3.60 -6.88
N LEU A 75 6.67 3.28 -5.65
CA LEU A 75 5.59 2.31 -5.41
C LEU A 75 4.25 2.79 -5.98
N ILE A 76 3.92 4.07 -5.81
CA ILE A 76 2.71 4.66 -6.37
C ILE A 76 2.75 4.62 -7.90
N ASP A 77 3.86 4.98 -8.52
CA ASP A 77 4.03 4.97 -9.96
C ASP A 77 3.91 3.55 -10.54
N ALA A 78 4.50 2.56 -9.87
CA ALA A 78 4.36 1.15 -10.25
C ALA A 78 2.90 0.68 -10.21
N ILE A 79 2.14 1.04 -9.17
CA ILE A 79 0.72 0.71 -9.06
C ILE A 79 -0.11 1.42 -10.12
N GLN A 80 0.17 2.70 -10.38
CA GLN A 80 -0.56 3.48 -11.38
C GLN A 80 -0.29 2.98 -12.79
N SER A 81 0.96 2.64 -13.11
CA SER A 81 1.36 2.16 -14.43
C SER A 81 0.92 0.73 -14.72
N SER A 82 0.63 -0.07 -13.72
CA SER A 82 0.24 -1.47 -13.89
C SER A 82 -1.10 -1.60 -14.61
N LYS A 83 -1.14 -2.34 -15.72
CA LYS A 83 -2.39 -2.75 -16.39
C LYS A 83 -3.12 -3.86 -15.64
N PHE A 84 -2.38 -4.65 -14.88
CA PHE A 84 -2.88 -5.79 -14.14
C PHE A 84 -3.81 -5.39 -12.98
N ILE A 85 -3.57 -4.24 -12.35
CA ILE A 85 -4.35 -3.76 -11.21
C ILE A 85 -5.50 -2.89 -11.70
N THR A 86 -6.74 -3.17 -11.28
CA THR A 86 -7.90 -2.36 -11.64
C THR A 86 -7.76 -0.93 -11.13
N GLN A 87 -8.54 0.00 -11.71
CA GLN A 87 -8.53 1.40 -11.28
C GLN A 87 -8.96 1.56 -9.82
N THR A 88 -9.99 0.81 -9.41
CA THR A 88 -10.50 0.82 -8.02
C THR A 88 -9.43 0.34 -7.06
N LYS A 89 -8.82 -0.81 -7.37
CA LYS A 89 -7.77 -1.40 -6.52
C LYS A 89 -6.52 -0.54 -6.43
N SER A 90 -6.14 0.11 -7.53
CA SER A 90 -5.04 1.06 -7.53
C SER A 90 -5.28 2.21 -6.55
N ARG A 91 -6.49 2.79 -6.54
CA ARG A 91 -6.84 3.88 -5.60
C ARG A 91 -6.77 3.41 -4.14
N GLU A 92 -7.30 2.22 -3.84
CA GLU A 92 -7.24 1.64 -2.50
C GLU A 92 -5.80 1.43 -2.03
N LEU A 93 -4.95 0.82 -2.87
CA LEU A 93 -3.55 0.56 -2.56
C LEU A 93 -2.77 1.86 -2.36
N ILE A 94 -2.94 2.85 -3.24
CA ILE A 94 -2.31 4.16 -3.13
C ILE A 94 -2.74 4.86 -1.83
N THR A 95 -4.01 4.77 -1.45
CA THR A 95 -4.50 5.33 -0.17
C THR A 95 -3.81 4.68 1.02
N LYS A 96 -3.63 3.36 1.01
CA LYS A 96 -2.91 2.64 2.07
C LYS A 96 -1.43 3.02 2.13
N ILE A 97 -0.77 3.10 0.98
CA ILE A 97 0.66 3.48 0.88
C ILE A 97 0.88 4.92 1.36
N LYS A 98 -0.01 5.84 1.04
CA LYS A 98 0.04 7.22 1.57
C LYS A 98 -0.04 7.29 3.10
N GLY A 99 -0.63 6.30 3.75
CA GLY A 99 -0.64 6.20 5.21
C GLY A 99 0.71 5.84 5.84
N LEU A 100 1.73 5.49 5.05
CA LEU A 100 3.09 5.20 5.50
C LEU A 100 3.96 6.46 5.66
N VAL A 101 3.50 7.59 5.16
CA VAL A 101 4.18 8.90 5.24
C VAL A 101 3.34 9.90 6.05
N SER A 102 3.89 11.09 6.32
CA SER A 102 3.16 12.16 6.98
C SER A 102 2.00 12.71 6.11
N GLU A 103 1.05 13.40 6.73
CA GLU A 103 -0.01 14.12 6.00
C GLU A 103 0.56 15.18 5.03
N HIS A 104 1.67 15.80 5.39
CA HIS A 104 2.36 16.79 4.56
C HIS A 104 2.95 16.14 3.31
N GLN A 105 3.69 15.04 3.49
CA GLN A 105 4.24 14.25 2.40
C GLN A 105 3.14 13.61 1.54
N ALA A 106 2.06 13.11 2.15
CA ALA A 106 0.93 12.53 1.43
C ALA A 106 0.22 13.55 0.51
N LYS A 107 0.17 14.84 0.91
CA LYS A 107 -0.34 15.93 0.06
C LYS A 107 0.55 16.18 -1.17
N GLN A 108 1.86 16.08 -1.02
CA GLN A 108 2.80 16.20 -2.14
C GLN A 108 2.60 15.07 -3.17
N LEU A 109 2.28 13.85 -2.70
CA LEU A 109 2.04 12.69 -3.56
C LEU A 109 0.75 12.78 -4.41
N GLN A 110 -0.14 13.72 -4.13
CA GLN A 110 -1.40 13.87 -4.90
C GLN A 110 -1.21 14.47 -6.28
N ARG A 111 -0.09 15.12 -6.57
CA ARG A 111 0.10 15.96 -7.75
C ARG A 111 0.97 15.35 -8.85
N GLN A 112 1.47 14.12 -8.71
CA GLN A 112 2.69 13.76 -9.42
C GLN A 112 2.59 12.83 -10.63
N VAL A 113 1.59 12.01 -10.88
CA VAL A 113 1.56 11.23 -12.12
C VAL A 113 0.15 11.07 -12.66
N TYR A 114 -0.13 11.74 -13.77
CA TYR A 114 -1.24 11.42 -14.65
C TYR A 114 -0.71 10.44 -15.71
N ILE A 115 -1.03 9.17 -15.60
CA ILE A 115 -0.79 8.22 -16.69
C ILE A 115 -2.02 8.34 -17.60
N ASN A 116 -1.86 9.09 -18.69
CA ASN A 116 -2.88 9.20 -19.72
C ASN A 116 -3.03 7.82 -20.42
N ASP A 117 -4.29 7.41 -20.60
CA ASP A 117 -4.73 6.33 -21.51
C ASP A 117 -4.22 4.92 -21.24
N ARG A 118 -3.76 4.59 -20.02
CA ARG A 118 -3.46 3.19 -19.74
C ARG A 118 -4.73 2.43 -19.38
N VAL A 119 -5.19 1.60 -20.32
CA VAL A 119 -6.34 0.72 -20.10
C VAL A 119 -5.97 -0.31 -19.04
N LYS A 120 -6.55 -0.16 -17.85
CA LYS A 120 -6.41 -1.13 -16.76
C LYS A 120 -7.40 -2.28 -16.94
N THR A 121 -7.06 -3.45 -16.38
CA THR A 121 -8.01 -4.55 -16.32
C THR A 121 -9.31 -4.14 -15.61
N MET A 122 -10.43 -4.66 -16.07
CA MET A 122 -11.73 -4.49 -15.39
C MET A 122 -12.06 -5.68 -14.48
N ASN A 123 -11.22 -6.70 -14.46
CA ASN A 123 -11.45 -7.90 -13.67
C ASN A 123 -10.93 -7.71 -12.22
N GLU A 124 -11.83 -7.41 -11.31
CA GLU A 124 -11.54 -7.23 -9.88
C GLU A 124 -11.06 -8.53 -9.20
N SER A 125 -11.32 -9.70 -9.79
CA SER A 125 -10.94 -10.99 -9.22
C SER A 125 -9.50 -11.40 -9.53
N VAL A 126 -8.79 -10.71 -10.43
CA VAL A 126 -7.49 -11.17 -10.94
C VAL A 126 -6.49 -11.40 -9.81
N TYR A 127 -6.38 -10.48 -8.87
CA TYR A 127 -5.40 -10.62 -7.79
C TYR A 127 -5.78 -11.73 -6.79
N TYR A 128 -7.07 -11.97 -6.56
CA TYR A 128 -7.52 -13.11 -5.75
C TYR A 128 -7.21 -14.43 -6.46
N ASN A 129 -7.46 -14.51 -7.76
CA ASN A 129 -7.13 -15.71 -8.55
C ASN A 129 -5.62 -16.01 -8.49
N VAL A 130 -4.77 -14.98 -8.53
CA VAL A 130 -3.33 -15.14 -8.40
C VAL A 130 -2.96 -15.66 -7.00
N ASP A 131 -3.55 -15.12 -5.96
CA ASP A 131 -3.34 -15.56 -4.58
C ASP A 131 -3.80 -17.01 -4.35
N ASP A 132 -4.97 -17.38 -4.88
CA ASP A 132 -5.49 -18.75 -4.84
C ASP A 132 -4.55 -19.74 -5.55
N ILE A 133 -4.00 -19.35 -6.71
CA ILE A 133 -3.03 -20.18 -7.45
C ILE A 133 -1.73 -20.33 -6.63
N HIS A 134 -1.19 -19.25 -6.06
CA HIS A 134 -0.01 -19.33 -5.19
C HIS A 134 -0.26 -20.25 -3.99
N THR A 135 -1.42 -20.11 -3.37
CA THR A 135 -1.81 -20.96 -2.25
C THR A 135 -1.88 -22.43 -2.66
N ALA A 136 -2.45 -22.73 -3.82
CA ALA A 136 -2.53 -24.09 -4.34
C ALA A 136 -1.14 -24.68 -4.66
N ILE A 137 -0.24 -23.88 -5.23
CA ILE A 137 1.17 -24.27 -5.47
C ILE A 137 1.85 -24.61 -4.16
N ASN A 138 1.78 -23.73 -3.17
CA ASN A 138 2.42 -23.91 -1.87
C ASN A 138 1.88 -25.14 -1.10
N GLN A 139 0.61 -25.47 -1.30
CA GLN A 139 -0.05 -26.60 -0.65
C GLN A 139 -0.03 -27.89 -1.50
N ASN A 140 0.60 -27.88 -2.67
CA ASN A 140 0.61 -28.98 -3.62
C ASN A 140 -0.82 -29.50 -3.97
N LYS A 141 -1.75 -28.55 -4.15
CA LYS A 141 -3.16 -28.86 -4.46
C LYS A 141 -3.49 -28.60 -5.92
N LYS A 142 -4.39 -29.41 -6.46
CA LYS A 142 -4.99 -29.17 -7.77
C LYS A 142 -5.97 -28.00 -7.67
N ILE A 143 -6.08 -27.26 -8.76
CA ILE A 143 -7.11 -26.22 -8.95
C ILE A 143 -8.06 -26.65 -10.07
N ARG A 144 -9.28 -26.11 -10.02
CA ARG A 144 -10.24 -26.23 -11.11
C ARG A 144 -10.71 -24.86 -11.53
N PHE A 145 -10.83 -24.63 -12.83
CA PHE A 145 -11.29 -23.36 -13.37
C PHE A 145 -12.00 -23.55 -14.69
N GLN A 146 -12.79 -22.56 -15.08
CA GLN A 146 -13.36 -22.46 -16.42
C GLN A 146 -12.60 -21.39 -17.19
N TYR A 147 -12.31 -21.68 -18.47
CA TYR A 147 -11.60 -20.76 -19.34
C TYR A 147 -12.59 -20.01 -20.21
N TYR A 148 -12.50 -18.69 -20.22
CA TYR A 148 -13.33 -17.81 -21.03
C TYR A 148 -12.50 -17.15 -22.12
N LYS A 149 -13.11 -16.88 -23.28
CA LYS A 149 -12.52 -16.13 -24.38
C LYS A 149 -13.48 -15.05 -24.86
N TRP A 150 -12.94 -14.00 -25.40
CA TRP A 150 -13.74 -12.98 -26.06
C TRP A 150 -14.17 -13.46 -27.43
N ASN A 151 -15.45 -13.30 -27.77
CA ASN A 151 -15.96 -13.49 -29.13
C ASN A 151 -15.81 -12.18 -29.94
N ILE A 152 -16.18 -12.25 -31.22
CA ILE A 152 -16.15 -11.09 -32.14
C ILE A 152 -17.08 -9.95 -31.72
N ARG A 153 -18.07 -10.21 -30.87
CA ARG A 153 -19.01 -9.23 -30.31
C ARG A 153 -18.51 -8.65 -28.98
N LYS A 154 -17.28 -8.95 -28.57
CA LYS A 154 -16.69 -8.57 -27.28
C LYS A 154 -17.49 -9.10 -26.07
N GLU A 155 -18.09 -10.27 -26.17
CA GLU A 155 -18.74 -10.99 -25.09
C GLU A 155 -17.82 -12.10 -24.58
N LEU A 156 -17.78 -12.28 -23.25
CA LEU A 156 -17.05 -13.40 -22.63
C LEU A 156 -17.85 -14.68 -22.79
N VAL A 157 -17.34 -15.59 -23.59
CA VAL A 157 -17.94 -16.89 -23.78
C VAL A 157 -17.05 -18.00 -23.23
N PRO A 158 -17.63 -19.00 -22.54
CA PRO A 158 -16.85 -20.10 -22.01
C PRO A 158 -16.25 -20.95 -23.13
N ARG A 159 -15.01 -21.35 -22.96
CA ARG A 159 -14.33 -22.29 -23.84
C ARG A 159 -14.82 -23.73 -23.53
N HIS A 160 -14.85 -24.60 -24.55
CA HIS A 160 -15.29 -25.99 -24.40
C HIS A 160 -16.67 -26.14 -23.71
N ASN A 161 -17.63 -25.28 -24.08
CA ASN A 161 -18.99 -25.28 -23.51
C ASN A 161 -19.04 -25.16 -21.96
N GLY A 162 -18.07 -24.50 -21.37
CA GLY A 162 -17.99 -24.31 -19.90
C GLY A 162 -17.44 -25.54 -19.16
N ALA A 163 -16.72 -26.41 -19.82
CA ALA A 163 -16.05 -27.52 -19.15
C ALA A 163 -15.02 -27.03 -18.13
N TRP A 164 -14.93 -27.75 -17.03
CA TRP A 164 -13.94 -27.49 -15.99
C TRP A 164 -12.60 -28.09 -16.36
N TYR A 165 -11.55 -27.30 -16.27
CA TYR A 165 -10.17 -27.75 -16.28
C TYR A 165 -9.74 -28.05 -14.87
N VAL A 166 -9.08 -29.20 -14.66
CA VAL A 166 -8.52 -29.60 -13.37
C VAL A 166 -7.03 -29.84 -13.58
N VAL A 167 -6.21 -28.98 -13.00
CA VAL A 167 -4.77 -29.01 -13.24
C VAL A 167 -3.98 -28.93 -11.93
N SER A 168 -2.75 -29.42 -11.96
CA SER A 168 -1.76 -29.22 -10.88
C SER A 168 -0.91 -27.98 -11.22
N PRO A 169 -1.13 -26.83 -10.58
CA PRO A 169 -0.33 -25.64 -10.84
C PRO A 169 1.09 -25.85 -10.29
N TRP A 170 2.09 -25.46 -11.05
CA TRP A 170 3.49 -25.58 -10.68
C TRP A 170 4.16 -24.24 -10.47
N ALA A 171 3.91 -23.27 -11.34
CA ALA A 171 4.48 -21.94 -11.24
C ALA A 171 3.56 -20.90 -11.86
N LEU A 172 3.66 -19.65 -11.38
CA LEU A 172 3.20 -18.46 -12.07
C LEU A 172 4.41 -17.73 -12.63
N THR A 173 4.35 -17.37 -13.89
CA THR A 173 5.35 -16.52 -14.55
C THR A 173 4.73 -15.17 -14.90
N TRP A 174 5.53 -14.12 -14.79
CA TRP A 174 5.14 -12.77 -15.17
C TRP A 174 5.81 -12.39 -16.48
N ASN A 175 5.02 -12.06 -17.48
CA ASN A 175 5.53 -11.59 -18.75
C ASN A 175 4.58 -10.56 -19.35
N ASP A 176 5.12 -9.45 -19.85
CA ASP A 176 4.37 -8.38 -20.51
C ASP A 176 3.10 -7.94 -19.74
N GLU A 177 3.28 -7.69 -18.45
CA GLU A 177 2.22 -7.27 -17.52
C GLU A 177 1.05 -8.27 -17.36
N ASN A 178 1.30 -9.55 -17.64
CA ASN A 178 0.33 -10.63 -17.45
C ASN A 178 0.94 -11.78 -16.64
N TYR A 179 0.09 -12.45 -15.87
CA TYR A 179 0.43 -13.73 -15.24
C TYR A 179 0.10 -14.90 -16.17
N TYR A 180 1.04 -15.81 -16.28
CA TYR A 180 0.89 -17.07 -16.97
C TYR A 180 1.11 -18.20 -15.99
N MET A 181 0.17 -19.14 -15.96
CA MET A 181 0.27 -20.32 -15.10
C MET A 181 0.90 -21.47 -15.87
N VAL A 182 1.95 -22.05 -15.32
CA VAL A 182 2.50 -23.33 -15.75
C VAL A 182 1.83 -24.42 -14.91
N ALA A 183 1.20 -25.36 -15.55
CA ALA A 183 0.46 -26.42 -14.87
C ALA A 183 0.53 -27.74 -15.65
N TYR A 184 0.38 -28.84 -14.91
CA TYR A 184 0.24 -30.21 -15.46
C TYR A 184 -1.22 -30.65 -15.34
N GLU A 185 -1.76 -31.24 -16.39
CA GLU A 185 -3.12 -31.79 -16.46
C GLU A 185 -3.17 -33.25 -16.00
#